data_e60d840f3c53174371d029923c928ce4
#
_entry.id   e60d840f3c53174371d029923c928ce4
#
_cell.length_a   1.000
_cell.length_b   1.000
_cell.length_c   1.000
_cell.angle_alpha   90.00
_cell.angle_beta   90.00
_cell.angle_gamma   90.00
#
_symmetry.space_group_name_H-M   'P 1'
#
loop_
_entity.id
_entity.type
_entity.pdbx_description
1 polymer ?
#
loop_
_entity_poly.entity_id
_entity_poly.type
_entity_poly.pdbx_seq_one_letter_code
_entity_poly.pdbx_strand_id
1 'polypeptide(L)'
;MVVAGSLCVVADGMGGHEAGEVASRLCVRQLAYSPFFTMPGGRSEEEQQAYAERLAAIDDSDPAKRRRRANTALNNEIVGTLNRLHDILGETNEEIKQALSRAGGTTITGAWLTSIGDRNLWVLFNVGDSRTYRLLREDDGIHHSAMEKLPGSEGSASLEQVTSDHSEVQYLVDEGQITALEALTHPRRNVITRALGTGNDWEPDFWVLPARAGDRLMLCSDGLSGELSHAYMARVLTSIRHPQDAADVLQHEALRSGGRDNITVIVADAVEA
;
A
#
# COMPACT_ATOMS: atom_id res chain seq x y z
N MET A 1 -11.76 1.99 -6.47
CA MET A 1 -10.68 2.84 -5.92
C MET A 1 -11.22 4.09 -5.28
N VAL A 2 -10.45 4.68 -4.36
CA VAL A 2 -10.74 5.99 -3.76
C VAL A 2 -9.45 6.77 -3.53
N VAL A 3 -9.55 8.10 -3.68
CA VAL A 3 -8.59 9.07 -3.16
C VAL A 3 -9.40 10.01 -2.25
N ALA A 4 -9.12 10.00 -0.96
CA ALA A 4 -9.82 10.81 0.04
C ALA A 4 -8.80 11.52 0.93
N GLY A 5 -8.60 12.82 0.67
CA GLY A 5 -7.56 13.58 1.34
C GLY A 5 -6.16 12.99 1.10
N SER A 6 -5.53 12.50 2.16
CA SER A 6 -4.21 11.87 2.14
C SER A 6 -4.25 10.33 2.01
N LEU A 7 -5.43 9.73 1.82
CA LEU A 7 -5.63 8.29 1.65
C LEU A 7 -5.85 7.93 0.18
N CYS A 8 -5.09 6.97 -0.33
CA CYS A 8 -5.28 6.33 -1.62
C CYS A 8 -5.53 4.83 -1.41
N VAL A 9 -6.59 4.28 -2.05
CA VAL A 9 -6.94 2.86 -1.93
C VAL A 9 -7.37 2.30 -3.28
N VAL A 10 -6.83 1.14 -3.60
CA VAL A 10 -7.31 0.26 -4.67
C VAL A 10 -7.86 -1.01 -4.04
N ALA A 11 -9.04 -1.43 -4.47
CA ALA A 11 -9.69 -2.66 -4.07
C ALA A 11 -10.17 -3.37 -5.33
N ASP A 12 -9.84 -4.65 -5.47
CA ASP A 12 -10.19 -5.51 -6.60
C ASP A 12 -11.13 -6.62 -6.13
N GLY A 13 -12.32 -6.63 -6.70
CA GLY A 13 -13.40 -7.50 -6.24
C GLY A 13 -13.39 -8.86 -6.90
N MET A 14 -13.59 -9.91 -6.12
CA MET A 14 -13.57 -11.31 -6.53
C MET A 14 -14.84 -12.05 -6.10
N GLY A 15 -15.15 -13.20 -6.76
CA GLY A 15 -16.30 -14.02 -6.41
C GLY A 15 -17.52 -13.87 -7.32
N GLY A 16 -17.30 -13.54 -8.60
CA GLY A 16 -18.33 -13.26 -9.62
C GLY A 16 -18.67 -11.77 -9.68
N HIS A 17 -19.15 -11.32 -10.86
CA HIS A 17 -19.25 -9.89 -11.20
C HIS A 17 -19.99 -9.06 -10.13
N GLU A 18 -21.17 -9.49 -9.68
CA GLU A 18 -21.96 -8.71 -8.73
C GLU A 18 -21.37 -8.73 -7.30
N ALA A 19 -20.92 -9.88 -6.83
CA ALA A 19 -20.42 -10.02 -5.46
C ALA A 19 -19.06 -9.31 -5.29
N GLY A 20 -18.15 -9.43 -6.25
CA GLY A 20 -16.88 -8.74 -6.23
C GLY A 20 -17.03 -7.21 -6.30
N GLU A 21 -17.91 -6.72 -7.17
CA GLU A 21 -18.19 -5.28 -7.28
C GLU A 21 -18.76 -4.71 -5.97
N VAL A 22 -19.67 -5.43 -5.32
CA VAL A 22 -20.23 -5.02 -4.02
C VAL A 22 -19.15 -5.04 -2.94
N ALA A 23 -18.30 -6.09 -2.89
CA ALA A 23 -17.22 -6.19 -1.91
C ALA A 23 -16.23 -5.03 -2.01
N SER A 24 -15.70 -4.78 -3.21
CA SER A 24 -14.72 -3.70 -3.44
C SER A 24 -15.33 -2.32 -3.19
N ARG A 25 -16.60 -2.11 -3.53
CA ARG A 25 -17.32 -0.86 -3.27
C ARG A 25 -17.53 -0.62 -1.77
N LEU A 26 -17.94 -1.64 -1.01
CA LEU A 26 -18.10 -1.55 0.45
C LEU A 26 -16.76 -1.23 1.11
N CYS A 27 -15.70 -1.95 0.74
CA CYS A 27 -14.35 -1.73 1.24
C CYS A 27 -13.89 -0.28 1.05
N VAL A 28 -13.94 0.21 -0.18
CA VAL A 28 -13.55 1.58 -0.53
C VAL A 28 -14.39 2.62 0.22
N ARG A 29 -15.70 2.39 0.33
CA ARG A 29 -16.62 3.29 1.02
C ARG A 29 -16.32 3.39 2.52
N GLN A 30 -16.11 2.27 3.21
CA GLN A 30 -15.82 2.25 4.64
C GLN A 30 -14.55 3.06 4.95
N LEU A 31 -13.49 2.85 4.18
CA LEU A 31 -12.25 3.58 4.41
C LEU A 31 -12.37 5.06 4.06
N ALA A 32 -13.05 5.39 2.95
CA ALA A 32 -13.22 6.79 2.52
C ALA A 32 -13.98 7.66 3.54
N TYR A 33 -14.92 7.07 4.25
CA TYR A 33 -15.74 7.78 5.25
C TYR A 33 -15.25 7.58 6.69
N SER A 34 -14.20 6.80 6.91
CA SER A 34 -13.63 6.63 8.26
C SER A 34 -12.97 7.93 8.74
N PRO A 35 -13.37 8.48 9.88
CA PRO A 35 -12.75 9.66 10.47
C PRO A 35 -11.26 9.46 10.77
N PHE A 36 -10.83 8.20 10.94
CA PHE A 36 -9.45 7.84 11.22
C PHE A 36 -8.46 8.45 10.22
N PHE A 37 -8.77 8.41 8.92
CA PHE A 37 -7.85 8.90 7.89
C PHE A 37 -7.85 10.43 7.74
N THR A 38 -8.77 11.12 8.38
CA THR A 38 -8.83 12.60 8.38
C THR A 38 -8.03 13.22 9.53
N MET A 39 -7.61 12.41 10.50
CA MET A 39 -6.89 12.84 11.69
C MET A 39 -5.39 12.47 11.58
N PRO A 40 -4.46 13.36 11.97
CA PRO A 40 -3.02 13.05 12.01
C PRO A 40 -2.74 11.83 12.89
N GLY A 41 -2.09 10.81 12.32
CA GLY A 41 -1.83 9.53 13.00
C GLY A 41 -3.09 8.77 13.42
N GLY A 42 -4.28 9.11 12.86
CA GLY A 42 -5.56 8.53 13.25
C GLY A 42 -5.98 8.86 14.68
N ARG A 43 -5.65 10.06 15.18
CA ARG A 43 -5.88 10.47 16.57
C ARG A 43 -6.70 11.72 16.70
N SER A 44 -7.49 11.79 17.77
CA SER A 44 -8.15 13.01 18.20
C SER A 44 -7.13 14.07 18.66
N GLU A 45 -7.58 15.33 18.72
CA GLU A 45 -6.75 16.44 19.24
C GLU A 45 -6.28 16.18 20.68
N GLU A 46 -7.14 15.57 21.54
CA GLU A 46 -6.80 15.22 22.90
C GLU A 46 -5.68 14.18 22.98
N GLU A 47 -5.73 13.15 22.13
CA GLU A 47 -4.69 12.12 22.05
C GLU A 47 -3.36 12.69 21.52
N GLN A 48 -3.42 13.62 20.57
CA GLN A 48 -2.25 14.33 20.05
C GLN A 48 -1.61 15.20 21.14
N GLN A 49 -2.42 15.94 21.90
CA GLN A 49 -1.96 16.76 23.03
C GLN A 49 -1.32 15.89 24.11
N ALA A 50 -1.95 14.79 24.49
CA ALA A 50 -1.40 13.85 25.48
C ALA A 50 -0.06 13.23 25.02
N TYR A 51 0.13 13.01 23.72
CA TYR A 51 1.41 12.56 23.17
C TYR A 51 2.47 13.65 23.28
N ALA A 52 2.14 14.88 22.88
CA ALA A 52 3.05 16.04 22.98
C ALA A 52 3.50 16.28 24.44
N GLU A 53 2.60 16.18 25.39
CA GLU A 53 2.90 16.31 26.82
C GLU A 53 3.84 15.19 27.30
N ARG A 54 3.61 13.94 26.88
CA ARG A 54 4.52 12.81 27.17
C ARG A 54 5.91 13.02 26.60
N LEU A 55 6.04 13.56 25.38
CA LEU A 55 7.33 13.89 24.79
C LEU A 55 8.03 15.02 25.55
N ALA A 56 7.30 16.05 25.93
CA ALA A 56 7.83 17.20 26.68
C ALA A 56 8.30 16.78 28.10
N ALA A 57 7.65 15.78 28.70
CA ALA A 57 8.00 15.24 30.01
C ALA A 57 9.25 14.33 30.00
N ILE A 58 9.83 14.06 28.83
CA ILE A 58 11.10 13.33 28.73
C ILE A 58 12.25 14.25 29.15
N ASP A 59 12.42 14.40 30.44
CA ASP A 59 13.57 15.08 31.03
C ASP A 59 14.73 14.09 31.19
N ASP A 60 15.68 14.18 30.27
CA ASP A 60 16.95 13.45 30.37
C ASP A 60 18.08 14.40 29.96
N SER A 61 18.96 14.69 30.91
CA SER A 61 20.13 15.52 30.68
C SER A 61 21.13 14.91 29.70
N ASP A 62 21.03 13.57 29.47
CA ASP A 62 21.84 12.85 28.49
C ASP A 62 21.10 12.86 27.11
N PRO A 63 21.65 13.55 26.10
CA PRO A 63 21.02 13.63 24.78
C PRO A 63 20.78 12.28 24.11
N ALA A 64 21.65 11.30 24.36
CA ALA A 64 21.50 9.96 23.76
C ALA A 64 20.32 9.21 24.38
N LYS A 65 20.14 9.30 25.70
CA LYS A 65 18.99 8.69 26.38
C LYS A 65 17.69 9.39 26.01
N ARG A 66 17.69 10.72 25.93
CA ARG A 66 16.54 11.51 25.50
C ARG A 66 16.10 11.08 24.10
N ARG A 67 17.02 10.97 23.14
CA ARG A 67 16.75 10.51 21.77
C ARG A 67 16.19 9.08 21.75
N ARG A 68 16.75 8.16 22.56
CA ARG A 68 16.26 6.79 22.66
C ARG A 68 14.82 6.72 23.17
N ARG A 69 14.48 7.49 24.23
CA ARG A 69 13.12 7.55 24.80
C ARG A 69 12.12 8.15 23.81
N ALA A 70 12.50 9.23 23.11
CA ALA A 70 11.67 9.84 22.07
C ALA A 70 11.39 8.85 20.92
N ASN A 71 12.39 8.10 20.45
CA ASN A 71 12.20 7.07 19.44
C ASN A 71 11.30 5.93 19.94
N THR A 72 11.42 5.51 21.20
CA THR A 72 10.53 4.49 21.77
C THR A 72 9.10 4.99 21.85
N ALA A 73 8.88 6.24 22.26
CA ALA A 73 7.55 6.84 22.27
C ALA A 73 6.94 6.88 20.87
N LEU A 74 7.70 7.32 19.84
CA LEU A 74 7.27 7.34 18.46
C LEU A 74 6.90 5.92 17.95
N ASN A 75 7.72 4.93 18.21
CA ASN A 75 7.43 3.54 17.79
C ASN A 75 6.15 3.02 18.44
N ASN A 76 5.92 3.30 19.71
CA ASN A 76 4.67 2.91 20.39
C ASN A 76 3.44 3.57 19.74
N GLU A 77 3.58 4.82 19.31
CA GLU A 77 2.51 5.52 18.64
C GLU A 77 2.22 4.96 17.23
N ILE A 78 3.28 4.61 16.49
CA ILE A 78 3.13 3.92 15.20
C ILE A 78 2.38 2.61 15.40
N VAL A 79 2.79 1.78 16.36
CA VAL A 79 2.11 0.51 16.67
C VAL A 79 0.65 0.75 17.04
N GLY A 80 0.35 1.75 17.88
CA GLY A 80 -1.02 2.10 18.23
C GLY A 80 -1.87 2.52 17.01
N THR A 81 -1.27 3.25 16.06
CA THR A 81 -1.91 3.63 14.80
C THR A 81 -2.19 2.41 13.92
N LEU A 82 -1.22 1.49 13.79
CA LEU A 82 -1.38 0.26 13.01
C LEU A 82 -2.44 -0.67 13.60
N ASN A 83 -2.51 -0.80 14.93
CA ASN A 83 -3.54 -1.60 15.59
C ASN A 83 -4.95 -1.07 15.30
N ARG A 84 -5.14 0.25 15.37
CA ARG A 84 -6.43 0.86 15.00
C ARG A 84 -6.78 0.67 13.52
N LEU A 85 -5.79 0.76 12.63
CA LEU A 85 -6.00 0.48 11.21
C LEU A 85 -6.36 -0.99 10.97
N HIS A 86 -5.73 -1.91 11.69
CA HIS A 86 -6.08 -3.33 11.68
C HIS A 86 -7.54 -3.55 12.11
N ASP A 87 -7.97 -2.90 13.20
CA ASP A 87 -9.35 -3.01 13.68
C ASP A 87 -10.37 -2.50 12.63
N ILE A 88 -10.09 -1.37 11.98
CA ILE A 88 -10.93 -0.81 10.89
C ILE A 88 -11.02 -1.79 9.71
N LEU A 89 -9.92 -2.43 9.32
CA LEU A 89 -9.91 -3.43 8.26
C LEU A 89 -10.69 -4.69 8.68
N GLY A 90 -10.60 -5.08 9.96
CA GLY A 90 -11.39 -6.17 10.54
C GLY A 90 -12.89 -5.89 10.51
N GLU A 91 -13.31 -4.70 10.92
CA GLU A 91 -14.71 -4.25 10.84
C GLU A 91 -15.19 -4.26 9.38
N THR A 92 -14.36 -3.76 8.45
CA THR A 92 -14.65 -3.77 7.01
C THR A 92 -14.82 -5.21 6.48
N ASN A 93 -13.94 -6.13 6.88
CA ASN A 93 -14.02 -7.55 6.54
C ASN A 93 -15.33 -8.18 7.02
N GLU A 94 -15.74 -7.92 8.26
CA GLU A 94 -16.99 -8.44 8.80
C GLU A 94 -18.23 -7.86 8.11
N GLU A 95 -18.22 -6.58 7.76
CA GLU A 95 -19.30 -5.96 7.01
C GLU A 95 -19.45 -6.57 5.62
N ILE A 96 -18.36 -6.80 4.89
CA ILE A 96 -18.39 -7.48 3.59
C ILE A 96 -18.93 -8.91 3.73
N LYS A 97 -18.47 -9.66 4.73
CA LYS A 97 -18.98 -11.03 5.01
C LYS A 97 -20.47 -11.05 5.24
N GLN A 98 -20.99 -10.11 6.04
CA GLN A 98 -22.41 -10.00 6.35
C GLN A 98 -23.23 -9.65 5.11
N ALA A 99 -22.75 -8.66 4.32
CA ALA A 99 -23.45 -8.19 3.13
C ALA A 99 -23.54 -9.27 2.03
N LEU A 100 -22.49 -10.08 1.87
CA LEU A 100 -22.36 -11.04 0.77
C LEU A 100 -22.55 -12.50 1.18
N SER A 101 -22.83 -12.79 2.44
CA SER A 101 -22.92 -14.18 2.95
C SER A 101 -21.72 -15.03 2.55
N ARG A 102 -20.53 -14.42 2.46
CA ARG A 102 -19.25 -15.01 2.02
C ARG A 102 -19.20 -15.44 0.53
N ALA A 103 -20.12 -14.97 -0.29
CA ALA A 103 -20.14 -15.33 -1.72
C ALA A 103 -19.14 -14.53 -2.56
N GLY A 104 -18.48 -13.52 -1.97
CA GLY A 104 -17.47 -12.70 -2.63
C GLY A 104 -16.56 -12.03 -1.64
N GLY A 105 -15.51 -11.42 -2.15
CA GLY A 105 -14.52 -10.69 -1.38
C GLY A 105 -13.81 -9.65 -2.21
N THR A 106 -12.78 -9.05 -1.64
CA THR A 106 -11.96 -8.07 -2.33
C THR A 106 -10.53 -8.10 -1.81
N THR A 107 -9.58 -7.85 -2.70
CA THR A 107 -8.24 -7.43 -2.29
C THR A 107 -8.31 -5.99 -1.80
N ILE A 108 -7.25 -5.53 -1.17
CA ILE A 108 -7.03 -4.12 -0.88
C ILE A 108 -5.55 -3.81 -0.85
N THR A 109 -5.15 -2.72 -1.50
CA THR A 109 -3.86 -2.07 -1.28
C THR A 109 -4.09 -0.59 -1.01
N GLY A 110 -3.45 -0.04 0.01
CA GLY A 110 -3.66 1.32 0.44
C GLY A 110 -2.38 2.04 0.83
N ALA A 111 -2.38 3.37 0.63
CA ALA A 111 -1.34 4.28 1.06
C ALA A 111 -1.97 5.50 1.73
N TRP A 112 -1.58 5.74 2.97
CA TRP A 112 -2.03 6.88 3.75
C TRP A 112 -0.85 7.76 4.16
N LEU A 113 -0.86 9.00 3.70
CA LEU A 113 0.11 10.01 4.12
C LEU A 113 -0.38 10.67 5.41
N THR A 114 0.39 10.55 6.48
CA THR A 114 0.00 11.07 7.80
C THR A 114 1.20 11.56 8.58
N SER A 115 0.94 12.32 9.66
CA SER A 115 1.96 12.77 10.57
C SER A 115 1.81 12.11 11.93
N ILE A 116 2.90 11.56 12.47
CA ILE A 116 2.98 11.02 13.82
C ILE A 116 4.13 11.73 14.54
N GLY A 117 3.78 12.56 15.52
CA GLY A 117 4.73 13.49 16.13
C GLY A 117 5.22 14.51 15.10
N ASP A 118 6.54 14.63 14.97
CA ASP A 118 7.23 15.52 14.02
C ASP A 118 7.56 14.86 12.68
N ARG A 119 7.07 13.65 12.44
CA ARG A 119 7.41 12.86 11.25
C ARG A 119 6.21 12.67 10.33
N ASN A 120 6.42 13.00 9.06
CA ASN A 120 5.52 12.62 7.98
C ASN A 120 5.85 11.20 7.53
N LEU A 121 4.82 10.35 7.45
CA LEU A 121 4.96 8.93 7.17
C LEU A 121 3.96 8.50 6.11
N TRP A 122 4.40 7.63 5.22
CA TRP A 122 3.53 6.76 4.46
C TRP A 122 3.22 5.51 5.29
N VAL A 123 1.96 5.29 5.58
CA VAL A 123 1.44 4.04 6.14
C VAL A 123 0.80 3.27 4.99
N LEU A 124 1.41 2.16 4.61
CA LEU A 124 0.92 1.29 3.55
C LEU A 124 0.31 0.04 4.17
N PHE A 125 -0.71 -0.51 3.54
CA PHE A 125 -1.37 -1.74 3.96
C PHE A 125 -1.84 -2.55 2.76
N ASN A 126 -1.82 -3.88 2.88
CA ASN A 126 -2.17 -4.78 1.79
C ASN A 126 -2.86 -6.04 2.28
N VAL A 127 -3.91 -6.47 1.57
CA VAL A 127 -4.52 -7.80 1.63
C VAL A 127 -4.82 -8.24 0.21
N GLY A 128 -4.20 -9.32 -0.25
CA GLY A 128 -4.33 -9.83 -1.61
C GLY A 128 -3.13 -9.55 -2.49
N ASP A 129 -3.32 -9.52 -3.79
CA ASP A 129 -2.31 -9.38 -4.84
C ASP A 129 -2.38 -8.06 -5.63
N SER A 130 -3.23 -7.13 -5.19
CA SER A 130 -3.10 -5.72 -5.56
C SER A 130 -1.82 -5.16 -4.96
N ARG A 131 -1.17 -4.21 -5.63
CA ARG A 131 0.20 -3.82 -5.31
C ARG A 131 0.37 -2.33 -5.11
N THR A 132 1.26 -1.96 -4.19
CA THR A 132 1.79 -0.59 -4.05
C THR A 132 3.27 -0.58 -4.41
N TYR A 133 3.64 0.34 -5.30
CA TYR A 133 5.00 0.60 -5.74
C TYR A 133 5.45 1.99 -5.31
N ARG A 134 6.76 2.14 -5.07
CA ARG A 134 7.43 3.42 -4.82
C ARG A 134 8.48 3.69 -5.88
N LEU A 135 8.47 4.88 -6.46
CA LEU A 135 9.54 5.34 -7.34
C LEU A 135 10.71 5.82 -6.46
N LEU A 136 11.84 5.11 -6.55
CA LEU A 136 13.03 5.44 -5.79
C LEU A 136 13.82 6.56 -6.47
N ARG A 137 14.37 7.45 -5.65
CA ARG A 137 15.27 8.51 -6.07
C ARG A 137 16.73 8.08 -5.90
N GLU A 138 17.62 8.69 -6.67
CA GLU A 138 19.07 8.43 -6.56
C GLU A 138 19.64 8.77 -5.16
N ASP A 139 18.99 9.70 -4.43
CA ASP A 139 19.41 10.17 -3.09
C ASP A 139 18.84 9.32 -1.94
N ASP A 140 18.00 8.34 -2.18
CA ASP A 140 17.36 7.57 -1.09
C ASP A 140 18.34 6.71 -0.30
N GLY A 141 19.62 6.64 -0.70
CA GLY A 141 20.72 6.07 0.10
C GLY A 141 20.51 4.63 0.58
N ILE A 142 19.45 3.99 0.10
CA ILE A 142 19.10 2.63 0.44
C ILE A 142 19.94 1.70 -0.42
N HIS A 143 20.98 1.16 0.16
CA HIS A 143 21.70 0.04 -0.42
C HIS A 143 20.74 -1.15 -0.50
N HIS A 144 20.13 -1.34 -1.67
CA HIS A 144 19.36 -2.52 -1.98
C HIS A 144 20.26 -3.75 -1.93
N SER A 145 20.17 -4.49 -0.82
CA SER A 145 20.58 -5.89 -0.84
C SER A 145 19.48 -6.66 -1.57
N ALA A 146 19.86 -7.20 -2.74
CA ALA A 146 19.16 -8.26 -3.47
C ALA A 146 18.03 -7.91 -4.45
N MET A 147 18.08 -6.78 -5.18
CA MET A 147 17.47 -6.77 -6.51
C MET A 147 18.56 -6.89 -7.58
N GLU A 148 18.54 -7.99 -8.35
CA GLU A 148 19.36 -8.12 -9.55
C GLU A 148 19.08 -6.93 -10.47
N LYS A 149 20.09 -6.10 -10.69
CA LYS A 149 20.04 -5.07 -11.72
C LYS A 149 19.83 -5.76 -13.07
N LEU A 150 18.67 -5.57 -13.66
CA LEU A 150 18.45 -6.00 -15.04
C LEU A 150 19.48 -5.31 -15.94
N PRO A 151 20.17 -6.06 -16.84
CA PRO A 151 21.15 -5.48 -17.76
C PRO A 151 20.49 -4.39 -18.62
N GLY A 152 21.04 -3.18 -18.61
CA GLY A 152 20.55 -2.04 -19.38
C GLY A 152 19.85 -0.93 -18.60
N SER A 153 19.83 -0.99 -17.26
CA SER A 153 19.20 0.04 -16.40
C SER A 153 20.18 1.08 -15.85
N GLU A 154 21.27 1.35 -16.53
CA GLU A 154 22.20 2.41 -16.11
C GLU A 154 21.50 3.79 -16.17
N GLY A 155 21.26 4.39 -15.01
CA GLY A 155 20.72 5.75 -14.87
C GLY A 155 19.21 5.89 -14.86
N SER A 156 18.41 4.82 -14.69
CA SER A 156 16.95 4.93 -14.57
C SER A 156 16.53 4.88 -13.10
N ALA A 157 15.59 5.76 -12.72
CA ALA A 157 14.89 5.65 -11.44
C ALA A 157 14.38 4.22 -11.25
N SER A 158 14.61 3.65 -10.08
CA SER A 158 14.18 2.30 -9.76
C SER A 158 12.74 2.35 -9.21
N LEU A 159 11.88 1.49 -9.71
CA LEU A 159 10.55 1.27 -9.16
C LEU A 159 10.63 0.09 -8.18
N GLU A 160 10.22 0.26 -6.95
CA GLU A 160 10.20 -0.77 -5.93
C GLU A 160 8.75 -1.22 -5.70
N GLN A 161 8.47 -2.52 -5.76
CA GLN A 161 7.23 -3.07 -5.20
C GLN A 161 7.41 -3.12 -3.68
N VAL A 162 6.66 -2.29 -2.95
CA VAL A 162 6.75 -2.22 -1.48
C VAL A 162 5.94 -3.33 -0.83
N THR A 163 4.76 -3.63 -1.38
CA THR A 163 3.88 -4.69 -0.86
C THR A 163 4.30 -6.05 -1.37
N SER A 164 4.04 -7.09 -0.58
CA SER A 164 4.18 -8.49 -1.01
C SER A 164 2.80 -9.06 -1.34
N ASP A 165 2.70 -9.84 -2.42
CA ASP A 165 1.43 -10.43 -2.83
C ASP A 165 1.01 -11.53 -1.87
N HIS A 166 -0.23 -11.57 -1.45
CA HIS A 166 -0.81 -12.71 -0.76
C HIS A 166 -1.32 -13.72 -1.79
N SER A 167 -0.38 -14.36 -2.46
CA SER A 167 -0.64 -15.36 -3.50
C SER A 167 0.14 -16.64 -3.24
N GLU A 168 -0.34 -17.75 -3.81
CA GLU A 168 0.33 -19.01 -3.67
C GLU A 168 1.71 -19.01 -4.33
N VAL A 169 1.85 -18.33 -5.47
CA VAL A 169 3.14 -18.24 -6.16
C VAL A 169 4.14 -17.39 -5.40
N GLN A 170 3.71 -16.34 -4.72
CA GLN A 170 4.58 -15.55 -3.86
C GLN A 170 5.11 -16.40 -2.71
N TYR A 171 4.26 -17.19 -2.07
CA TYR A 171 4.69 -18.14 -1.03
C TYR A 171 5.76 -19.12 -1.56
N LEU A 172 5.58 -19.66 -2.77
CA LEU A 172 6.56 -20.55 -3.38
C LEU A 172 7.90 -19.87 -3.70
N VAL A 173 7.85 -18.58 -4.07
CA VAL A 173 9.06 -17.75 -4.28
C VAL A 173 9.78 -17.52 -2.95
N ASP A 174 9.05 -17.14 -1.91
CA ASP A 174 9.61 -16.83 -0.58
C ASP A 174 10.26 -18.07 0.06
N GLU A 175 9.68 -19.26 -0.17
CA GLU A 175 10.25 -20.55 0.24
C GLU A 175 11.40 -21.04 -0.68
N GLY A 176 11.72 -20.27 -1.73
CA GLY A 176 12.77 -20.64 -2.70
C GLY A 176 12.46 -21.87 -3.56
N GLN A 177 11.19 -22.25 -3.66
CA GLN A 177 10.74 -23.40 -4.46
C GLN A 177 10.67 -23.08 -5.95
N ILE A 178 10.36 -21.84 -6.29
CA ILE A 178 10.38 -21.30 -7.66
C ILE A 178 11.05 -19.92 -7.67
N THR A 179 11.55 -19.50 -8.82
CA THR A 179 12.05 -18.15 -9.02
C THR A 179 10.91 -17.16 -9.28
N ALA A 180 11.15 -15.86 -9.08
CA ALA A 180 10.19 -14.82 -9.43
C ALA A 180 9.82 -14.84 -10.94
N LEU A 181 10.73 -15.26 -11.80
CA LEU A 181 10.48 -15.39 -13.24
C LEU A 181 9.53 -16.56 -13.54
N GLU A 182 9.70 -17.71 -12.87
CA GLU A 182 8.81 -18.86 -12.99
C GLU A 182 7.41 -18.56 -12.48
N ALA A 183 7.30 -17.75 -11.42
CA ALA A 183 6.01 -17.31 -10.87
C ALA A 183 5.12 -16.61 -11.91
N LEU A 184 5.71 -15.81 -12.85
CA LEU A 184 4.96 -15.08 -13.88
C LEU A 184 4.15 -15.97 -14.82
N THR A 185 4.60 -17.19 -15.04
CA THR A 185 3.96 -18.17 -15.96
C THR A 185 3.36 -19.36 -15.25
N HIS A 186 3.40 -19.36 -13.92
CA HIS A 186 2.91 -20.49 -13.13
C HIS A 186 1.39 -20.68 -13.27
N PRO A 187 0.88 -21.91 -13.41
CA PRO A 187 -0.56 -22.16 -13.57
C PRO A 187 -1.45 -21.60 -12.45
N ARG A 188 -0.89 -21.50 -11.24
CA ARG A 188 -1.59 -21.01 -10.04
C ARG A 188 -1.23 -19.56 -9.67
N ARG A 189 -0.71 -18.76 -10.60
CA ARG A 189 -0.29 -17.38 -10.35
C ARG A 189 -1.42 -16.44 -9.89
N ASN A 190 -2.67 -16.76 -10.23
CA ASN A 190 -3.84 -15.96 -9.84
C ASN A 190 -4.55 -16.56 -8.61
N VAL A 191 -3.92 -17.46 -7.85
CA VAL A 191 -4.50 -18.02 -6.62
C VAL A 191 -4.07 -17.16 -5.45
N ILE A 192 -4.98 -16.33 -4.97
CA ILE A 192 -4.75 -15.51 -3.79
C ILE A 192 -5.02 -16.29 -2.50
N THR A 193 -4.28 -16.00 -1.46
CA THR A 193 -4.32 -16.67 -0.16
C THR A 193 -5.04 -15.86 0.91
N ARG A 194 -5.11 -14.53 0.74
CA ARG A 194 -5.79 -13.60 1.66
C ARG A 194 -6.69 -12.64 0.91
N ALA A 195 -7.90 -12.40 1.43
CA ALA A 195 -8.85 -11.43 0.91
C ALA A 195 -9.88 -11.04 1.97
N LEU A 196 -10.37 -9.81 1.93
CA LEU A 196 -11.48 -9.35 2.78
C LEU A 196 -12.80 -9.95 2.29
N GLY A 197 -13.65 -10.37 3.24
CA GLY A 197 -15.02 -10.83 2.97
C GLY A 197 -15.17 -12.31 2.66
N THR A 198 -14.11 -13.05 2.33
CA THR A 198 -14.20 -14.45 1.91
C THR A 198 -14.37 -15.46 3.05
N GLY A 199 -14.05 -15.07 4.27
CA GLY A 199 -14.02 -15.96 5.43
C GLY A 199 -12.73 -16.76 5.60
N ASN A 200 -11.80 -16.63 4.67
CA ASN A 200 -10.43 -17.12 4.76
C ASN A 200 -9.54 -16.14 5.55
N ASP A 201 -8.24 -16.33 5.49
CA ASP A 201 -7.28 -15.38 6.06
C ASP A 201 -7.45 -14.00 5.41
N TRP A 202 -7.50 -12.96 6.24
CA TRP A 202 -7.67 -11.56 5.82
C TRP A 202 -6.62 -10.65 6.46
N GLU A 203 -5.71 -11.19 7.26
CA GLU A 203 -4.72 -10.41 7.99
C GLU A 203 -3.93 -9.49 7.06
N PRO A 204 -3.93 -8.17 7.32
CA PRO A 204 -3.19 -7.21 6.51
C PRO A 204 -1.71 -7.21 6.86
N ASP A 205 -0.88 -6.99 5.86
CA ASP A 205 0.49 -6.59 6.07
C ASP A 205 0.61 -5.05 6.04
N PHE A 206 1.53 -4.51 6.86
CA PHE A 206 1.74 -3.07 6.99
C PHE A 206 3.20 -2.69 6.74
N TRP A 207 3.39 -1.54 6.07
CA TRP A 207 4.70 -0.90 5.90
C TRP A 207 4.60 0.55 6.34
N VAL A 208 5.63 1.03 7.04
CA VAL A 208 5.73 2.42 7.47
C VAL A 208 7.03 3.00 6.92
N LEU A 209 6.90 3.97 6.04
CA LEU A 209 8.02 4.60 5.36
C LEU A 209 8.07 6.09 5.70
N PRO A 210 9.27 6.69 5.86
CA PRO A 210 9.38 8.15 5.90
C PRO A 210 8.81 8.75 4.61
N ALA A 211 7.95 9.75 4.75
CA ALA A 211 7.41 10.50 3.63
C ALA A 211 8.21 11.79 3.41
N ARG A 212 8.52 12.06 2.15
CA ARG A 212 9.25 13.26 1.72
C ARG A 212 8.53 13.90 0.54
N ALA A 213 8.60 15.23 0.48
CA ALA A 213 8.10 15.94 -0.69
C ALA A 213 8.75 15.41 -1.97
N GLY A 214 7.90 15.14 -2.95
CA GLY A 214 8.26 14.53 -4.23
C GLY A 214 8.38 13.02 -4.23
N ASP A 215 8.07 12.29 -3.14
CA ASP A 215 7.83 10.85 -3.23
C ASP A 215 6.67 10.59 -4.18
N ARG A 216 6.82 9.55 -5.01
CA ARG A 216 5.77 9.09 -5.90
C ARG A 216 5.45 7.63 -5.61
N LEU A 217 4.17 7.36 -5.35
CA LEU A 217 3.62 6.01 -5.20
C LEU A 217 2.70 5.68 -6.37
N MET A 218 2.63 4.40 -6.71
CA MET A 218 1.63 3.85 -7.61
C MET A 218 0.94 2.67 -6.92
N LEU A 219 -0.39 2.70 -6.89
CA LEU A 219 -1.22 1.61 -6.41
C LEU A 219 -2.00 1.03 -7.59
N CYS A 220 -2.05 -0.29 -7.72
CA CYS A 220 -2.78 -0.91 -8.83
C CYS A 220 -3.37 -2.27 -8.48
N SER A 221 -4.42 -2.67 -9.23
CA SER A 221 -4.88 -4.05 -9.29
C SER A 221 -3.92 -4.91 -10.14
N ASP A 222 -4.09 -6.23 -10.07
CA ASP A 222 -3.33 -7.21 -10.86
C ASP A 222 -3.56 -7.05 -12.37
N GLY A 223 -4.73 -6.54 -12.80
CA GLY A 223 -5.02 -6.19 -14.19
C GLY A 223 -4.06 -5.17 -14.81
N LEU A 224 -3.36 -4.33 -14.00
CA LEU A 224 -2.28 -3.50 -14.50
C LEU A 224 -0.94 -4.25 -14.49
N SER A 225 -0.56 -4.81 -13.35
CA SER A 225 0.76 -5.44 -13.15
C SER A 225 0.91 -6.75 -13.92
N GLY A 226 -0.19 -7.39 -14.29
CA GLY A 226 -0.22 -8.55 -15.16
C GLY A 226 -0.06 -8.25 -16.66
N GLU A 227 -0.31 -7.01 -17.08
CA GLU A 227 -0.20 -6.59 -18.48
C GLU A 227 1.07 -5.78 -18.78
N LEU A 228 1.58 -5.02 -17.82
CA LEU A 228 2.72 -4.13 -18.02
C LEU A 228 3.97 -4.65 -17.31
N SER A 229 5.11 -4.59 -18.01
CA SER A 229 6.40 -4.90 -17.39
C SER A 229 6.79 -3.82 -16.37
N HIS A 230 7.49 -4.24 -15.33
CA HIS A 230 8.03 -3.36 -14.30
C HIS A 230 8.89 -2.21 -14.90
N ALA A 231 9.72 -2.50 -15.89
CA ALA A 231 10.53 -1.49 -16.59
C ALA A 231 9.68 -0.45 -17.35
N TYR A 232 8.54 -0.87 -17.92
CA TYR A 232 7.62 0.06 -18.57
C TYR A 232 6.96 0.98 -17.57
N MET A 233 6.45 0.44 -16.46
CA MET A 233 5.83 1.22 -15.37
C MET A 233 6.82 2.24 -14.80
N ALA A 234 8.06 1.82 -14.51
CA ALA A 234 9.13 2.70 -14.04
C ALA A 234 9.37 3.88 -14.99
N ARG A 235 9.46 3.59 -16.30
CA ARG A 235 9.67 4.62 -17.33
C ARG A 235 8.52 5.64 -17.38
N VAL A 236 7.28 5.20 -17.34
CA VAL A 236 6.12 6.09 -17.35
C VAL A 236 6.11 6.98 -16.10
N LEU A 237 6.29 6.39 -14.92
CA LEU A 237 6.29 7.12 -13.65
C LEU A 237 7.43 8.13 -13.53
N THR A 238 8.56 7.89 -14.20
CA THR A 238 9.70 8.82 -14.23
C THR A 238 9.51 9.94 -15.25
N SER A 239 8.93 9.62 -16.43
CA SER A 239 8.89 10.54 -17.56
C SER A 239 7.70 11.50 -17.51
N ILE A 240 6.58 11.09 -16.90
CA ILE A 240 5.33 11.87 -16.88
C ILE A 240 5.19 12.55 -15.52
N ARG A 241 5.25 13.89 -15.53
CA ARG A 241 5.24 14.69 -14.29
C ARG A 241 3.90 14.65 -13.57
N HIS A 242 2.79 14.82 -14.34
CA HIS A 242 1.47 14.91 -13.73
C HIS A 242 0.98 13.51 -13.36
N PRO A 243 0.58 13.25 -12.10
CA PRO A 243 0.21 11.91 -11.64
C PRO A 243 -1.00 11.32 -12.40
N GLN A 244 -2.01 12.15 -12.71
CA GLN A 244 -3.17 11.68 -13.49
C GLN A 244 -2.77 11.27 -14.90
N ASP A 245 -1.93 12.05 -15.60
CA ASP A 245 -1.48 11.71 -16.94
C ASP A 245 -0.67 10.40 -16.95
N ALA A 246 0.14 10.17 -15.90
CA ALA A 246 0.87 8.91 -15.73
C ALA A 246 -0.09 7.74 -15.53
N ALA A 247 -1.13 7.90 -14.70
CA ALA A 247 -2.15 6.88 -14.49
C ALA A 247 -2.92 6.57 -15.77
N ASP A 248 -3.32 7.60 -16.52
CA ASP A 248 -4.06 7.45 -17.78
C ASP A 248 -3.24 6.68 -18.84
N VAL A 249 -1.94 7.01 -18.95
CA VAL A 249 -1.03 6.30 -19.88
C VAL A 249 -0.85 4.84 -19.46
N LEU A 250 -0.65 4.56 -18.16
CA LEU A 250 -0.53 3.20 -17.67
C LEU A 250 -1.78 2.38 -17.95
N GLN A 251 -2.97 2.92 -17.64
CA GLN A 251 -4.25 2.25 -17.91
C GLN A 251 -4.44 1.98 -19.40
N HIS A 252 -4.18 2.99 -20.23
CA HIS A 252 -4.35 2.86 -21.68
C HIS A 252 -3.45 1.79 -22.28
N GLU A 253 -2.18 1.74 -21.87
CA GLU A 253 -1.24 0.73 -22.38
C GLU A 253 -1.55 -0.67 -21.86
N ALA A 254 -2.03 -0.82 -20.65
CA ALA A 254 -2.48 -2.12 -20.14
C ALA A 254 -3.69 -2.64 -20.93
N LEU A 255 -4.65 -1.77 -21.26
CA LEU A 255 -5.77 -2.11 -22.15
C LEU A 255 -5.28 -2.55 -23.55
N ARG A 256 -4.27 -1.87 -24.11
CA ARG A 256 -3.69 -2.23 -25.42
C ARG A 256 -2.88 -3.52 -25.38
N SER A 257 -2.27 -3.85 -24.24
CA SER A 257 -1.45 -5.06 -24.06
C SER A 257 -2.28 -6.34 -23.91
N GLY A 258 -3.59 -6.19 -23.66
CA GLY A 258 -4.49 -7.34 -23.56
C GLY A 258 -5.80 -6.99 -22.87
N GLY A 259 -5.75 -6.19 -21.80
CA GLY A 259 -6.93 -5.78 -21.04
C GLY A 259 -7.74 -6.99 -20.55
N ARG A 260 -7.05 -8.02 -20.09
CA ARG A 260 -7.66 -9.31 -19.71
C ARG A 260 -8.47 -9.25 -18.43
N ASP A 261 -8.27 -8.19 -17.65
CA ASP A 261 -8.98 -7.95 -16.39
C ASP A 261 -9.30 -6.48 -16.20
N ASN A 262 -10.06 -6.16 -15.14
CA ASN A 262 -10.32 -4.79 -14.72
C ASN A 262 -9.02 -4.09 -14.30
N ILE A 263 -8.76 -2.91 -14.87
CA ILE A 263 -7.53 -2.17 -14.62
C ILE A 263 -7.84 -0.98 -13.72
N THR A 264 -7.28 -0.99 -12.53
CA THR A 264 -7.36 0.12 -11.59
C THR A 264 -5.95 0.60 -11.26
N VAL A 265 -5.70 1.91 -11.36
CA VAL A 265 -4.40 2.51 -11.01
C VAL A 265 -4.60 3.88 -10.37
N ILE A 266 -3.81 4.16 -9.35
CA ILE A 266 -3.65 5.47 -8.73
C ILE A 266 -2.16 5.81 -8.76
N VAL A 267 -1.81 7.03 -9.15
CA VAL A 267 -0.49 7.62 -8.97
C VAL A 267 -0.63 8.78 -7.99
N ALA A 268 0.16 8.78 -6.93
CA ALA A 268 0.11 9.78 -5.86
C ALA A 268 1.49 10.38 -5.62
N ASP A 269 1.55 11.71 -5.58
CA ASP A 269 2.75 12.47 -5.27
C ASP A 269 2.63 13.13 -3.89
N ALA A 270 3.65 12.98 -3.03
CA ALA A 270 3.75 13.79 -1.83
C ALA A 270 4.25 15.20 -2.21
N VAL A 271 3.49 16.20 -1.81
CA VAL A 271 3.86 17.61 -2.01
C VAL A 271 4.14 18.30 -0.68
N GLU A 272 4.92 19.38 -0.69
CA GLU A 272 5.04 20.25 0.48
C GLU A 272 3.68 20.91 0.76
N ALA A 273 3.32 20.97 2.06
CA ALA A 273 2.07 21.58 2.52
C ALA A 273 2.18 23.13 2.55
#